data_58616a4ac34f6c57ed96bc619d226033
#
_entry.id   58616a4ac34f6c57ed96bc619d226033
#
_cell.length_a   1.000
_cell.length_b   1.000
_cell.length_c   1.000
_cell.angle_alpha   90.00
_cell.angle_beta   90.00
_cell.angle_gamma   90.00
#
_symmetry.space_group_name_H-M   'P 1'
#
loop_
_entity.id
_entity.type
_entity.pdbx_description
1 polymer ?
#
loop_
_entity_poly.entity_id
_entity_poly.type
_entity_poly.pdbx_seq_one_letter_code
_entity_poly.pdbx_strand_id
1 'polypeptide(L)'
;MFAPDPIETSIVKKYKKNIWHRFIKAGREYKLINDGDRILCVLRNDAQSLLFAKCFERLKKYSETQFELAFVSADSLKESFGLDVTLTADPGAFARAQGFNKLALPDCFDDCIEYILTSQLYEGRLQALTPAQDKEGLTLIRAGLLVRREDIAAFARYNSLSMPITAARADERTLGVRGIIAELAKTNKNLEINILRSCEEVNLETVISYTEGGVRKSILDTF
;
A
#
# COMPACT_ATOMS: atom_id res chain seq x y z
N MET A 1 31.94 -7.91 11.07
CA MET A 1 30.91 -8.26 10.06
C MET A 1 29.60 -8.41 10.81
N PHE A 2 28.69 -7.47 10.68
CA PHE A 2 27.39 -7.55 11.39
C PHE A 2 26.60 -8.74 10.85
N ALA A 3 25.96 -9.50 11.74
CA ALA A 3 25.08 -10.58 11.31
C ALA A 3 23.93 -9.99 10.45
N PRO A 4 23.55 -10.65 9.36
CA PRO A 4 22.46 -10.15 8.52
C PRO A 4 21.16 -10.12 9.33
N ASP A 5 20.38 -9.04 9.20
CA ASP A 5 19.07 -8.88 9.83
C ASP A 5 18.19 -10.10 9.46
N PRO A 6 17.70 -10.88 10.46
CA PRO A 6 16.89 -12.07 10.20
C PRO A 6 15.60 -11.73 9.43
N ILE A 7 14.98 -10.57 9.73
CA ILE A 7 13.76 -10.09 9.08
C ILE A 7 14.05 -9.80 7.61
N GLU A 8 15.09 -9.01 7.33
CA GLU A 8 15.53 -8.72 5.94
C GLU A 8 15.85 -10.01 5.18
N THR A 9 16.56 -10.95 5.84
CA THR A 9 16.91 -12.23 5.25
C THR A 9 15.66 -13.04 4.89
N SER A 10 14.64 -13.06 5.73
CA SER A 10 13.38 -13.78 5.46
C SER A 10 12.64 -13.22 4.25
N ILE A 11 12.62 -11.89 4.07
CA ILE A 11 12.01 -11.21 2.93
C ILE A 11 12.61 -11.70 1.61
N VAL A 12 13.93 -11.76 1.51
CA VAL A 12 14.61 -12.04 0.22
C VAL A 12 14.91 -13.51 -0.03
N LYS A 13 14.85 -14.37 0.97
CA LYS A 13 15.00 -15.81 0.80
C LYS A 13 13.64 -16.51 0.76
N LYS A 14 12.93 -16.54 1.88
CA LYS A 14 11.68 -17.30 2.04
C LYS A 14 10.51 -16.65 1.32
N TYR A 15 10.35 -15.33 1.44
CA TYR A 15 9.25 -14.57 0.87
C TYR A 15 9.62 -13.81 -0.41
N LYS A 16 10.73 -14.22 -1.08
CA LYS A 16 11.24 -13.56 -2.28
C LYS A 16 10.17 -13.38 -3.36
N LYS A 17 9.44 -14.44 -3.69
CA LYS A 17 8.44 -14.41 -4.77
C LYS A 17 7.18 -13.63 -4.37
N ASN A 18 6.68 -13.88 -3.17
CA ASN A 18 5.37 -13.42 -2.75
C ASN A 18 5.38 -12.00 -2.20
N ILE A 19 6.50 -11.55 -1.61
CA ILE A 19 6.66 -10.22 -1.03
C ILE A 19 7.64 -9.39 -1.82
N TRP A 20 8.94 -9.76 -1.82
CA TRP A 20 9.99 -8.93 -2.41
C TRP A 20 9.78 -8.62 -3.88
N HIS A 21 9.53 -9.65 -4.71
CA HIS A 21 9.31 -9.44 -6.14
C HIS A 21 8.05 -8.64 -6.43
N ARG A 22 6.98 -8.82 -5.64
CA ARG A 22 5.74 -8.03 -5.79
C ARG A 22 5.94 -6.57 -5.41
N PHE A 23 6.68 -6.31 -4.32
CA PHE A 23 7.06 -4.95 -3.92
C PHE A 23 7.90 -4.26 -5.00
N ILE A 24 8.94 -4.93 -5.52
CA ILE A 24 9.76 -4.39 -6.61
C ILE A 24 8.95 -4.21 -7.89
N LYS A 25 8.05 -5.16 -8.21
CA LYS A 25 7.17 -5.05 -9.38
C LYS A 25 6.30 -3.79 -9.28
N ALA A 26 5.63 -3.55 -8.16
CA ALA A 26 4.83 -2.35 -7.95
C ALA A 26 5.67 -1.07 -8.12
N GLY A 27 6.86 -1.04 -7.51
CA GLY A 27 7.78 0.11 -7.63
C GLY A 27 8.14 0.46 -9.07
N ARG A 28 8.38 -0.56 -9.90
CA ARG A 28 8.76 -0.40 -11.32
C ARG A 28 7.56 -0.13 -12.23
N GLU A 29 6.51 -0.91 -12.13
CA GLU A 29 5.32 -0.84 -12.98
C GLU A 29 4.64 0.53 -12.86
N TYR A 30 4.54 1.03 -11.63
CA TYR A 30 3.91 2.32 -11.35
C TYR A 30 4.90 3.47 -11.17
N LYS A 31 6.19 3.26 -11.42
CA LYS A 31 7.26 4.28 -11.32
C LYS A 31 7.25 5.04 -9.99
N LEU A 32 7.09 4.29 -8.88
CA LEU A 32 6.87 4.87 -7.55
C LEU A 32 8.12 5.52 -6.97
N ILE A 33 9.32 5.10 -7.40
CA ILE A 33 10.60 5.53 -6.82
C ILE A 33 11.54 5.92 -7.95
N ASN A 34 12.05 7.15 -7.91
CA ASN A 34 12.95 7.71 -8.91
C ASN A 34 14.22 8.26 -8.23
N ASP A 35 15.26 8.52 -9.02
CA ASP A 35 16.46 9.18 -8.53
C ASP A 35 16.14 10.57 -7.97
N GLY A 36 16.74 10.87 -6.83
CA GLY A 36 16.55 12.13 -6.13
C GLY A 36 15.28 12.21 -5.28
N ASP A 37 14.45 11.16 -5.24
CA ASP A 37 13.28 11.16 -4.36
C ASP A 37 13.68 11.24 -2.88
N ARG A 38 12.85 11.94 -2.10
CA ARG A 38 12.91 12.00 -0.65
C ARG A 38 11.64 11.37 -0.10
N ILE A 39 11.75 10.12 0.36
CA ILE A 39 10.62 9.26 0.74
C ILE A 39 10.51 9.19 2.25
N LEU A 40 9.34 9.52 2.78
CA LEU A 40 8.98 9.33 4.18
C LEU A 40 8.05 8.13 4.30
N CYS A 41 8.47 7.07 5.00
CA CYS A 41 7.65 5.88 5.23
C CYS A 41 6.86 6.00 6.52
N VAL A 42 5.55 5.75 6.45
CA VAL A 42 4.67 5.71 7.61
C VAL A 42 4.70 4.31 8.24
N LEU A 43 5.06 4.25 9.53
CA LEU A 43 4.95 3.05 10.35
C LEU A 43 3.76 3.15 11.30
N ARG A 44 3.21 1.98 11.61
CA ARG A 44 2.18 1.74 12.63
C ARG A 44 2.64 0.57 13.49
N ASN A 45 1.96 0.32 14.62
CA ASN A 45 2.22 -0.87 15.44
C ASN A 45 1.68 -2.14 14.77
N ASP A 46 2.10 -2.44 13.54
CA ASP A 46 1.65 -3.59 12.76
C ASP A 46 2.75 -4.19 11.88
N ALA A 47 2.59 -5.47 11.56
CA ALA A 47 3.54 -6.22 10.75
C ALA A 47 3.57 -5.75 9.29
N GLN A 48 2.47 -5.19 8.79
CA GLN A 48 2.35 -4.69 7.41
C GLN A 48 3.26 -3.49 7.18
N SER A 49 3.16 -2.46 8.03
CA SER A 49 4.00 -1.26 7.90
C SER A 49 5.48 -1.57 8.15
N LEU A 50 5.79 -2.42 9.14
CA LEU A 50 7.14 -2.88 9.39
C LEU A 50 7.74 -3.59 8.18
N LEU A 51 7.00 -4.53 7.58
CA LEU A 51 7.45 -5.27 6.41
C LEU A 51 7.81 -4.33 5.25
N PHE A 52 6.94 -3.36 4.95
CA PHE A 52 7.20 -2.44 3.85
C PHE A 52 8.33 -1.46 4.16
N ALA A 53 8.46 -0.99 5.41
CA ALA A 53 9.62 -0.21 5.84
C ALA A 53 10.93 -0.98 5.63
N LYS A 54 10.99 -2.27 6.00
CA LYS A 54 12.16 -3.14 5.76
C LYS A 54 12.40 -3.40 4.27
N CYS A 55 11.36 -3.46 3.44
CA CYS A 55 11.51 -3.54 1.99
C CYS A 55 12.13 -2.24 1.41
N PHE A 56 11.70 -1.07 1.87
CA PHE A 56 12.29 0.22 1.47
C PHE A 56 13.74 0.36 1.94
N GLU A 57 14.04 0.00 3.20
CA GLU A 57 15.40 0.03 3.75
C GLU A 57 16.35 -0.85 2.90
N ARG A 58 15.90 -2.06 2.57
CA ARG A 58 16.66 -2.94 1.68
C ARG A 58 16.81 -2.37 0.28
N LEU A 59 15.74 -1.82 -0.30
CA LEU A 59 15.80 -1.20 -1.63
C LEU A 59 16.83 -0.08 -1.66
N LYS A 60 16.81 0.82 -0.68
CA LYS A 60 17.80 1.90 -0.55
C LYS A 60 19.24 1.37 -0.51
N LYS A 61 19.46 0.25 0.19
CA LYS A 61 20.81 -0.32 0.39
C LYS A 61 21.38 -0.99 -0.88
N TYR A 62 20.55 -1.57 -1.73
CA TYR A 62 20.99 -2.45 -2.82
C TYR A 62 20.51 -2.03 -4.21
N SER A 63 19.74 -0.96 -4.34
CA SER A 63 19.31 -0.40 -5.62
C SER A 63 20.37 0.55 -6.18
N GLU A 64 20.42 0.66 -7.51
CA GLU A 64 21.17 1.70 -8.21
C GLU A 64 20.44 3.05 -8.10
N THR A 65 19.11 3.04 -7.96
CA THR A 65 18.30 4.25 -7.76
C THR A 65 18.65 4.92 -6.43
N GLN A 66 19.06 6.18 -6.50
CA GLN A 66 19.48 6.97 -5.33
C GLN A 66 18.29 7.78 -4.81
N PHE A 67 17.87 7.52 -3.58
CA PHE A 67 16.80 8.25 -2.90
C PHE A 67 17.07 8.39 -1.41
N GLU A 68 16.50 9.42 -0.78
CA GLU A 68 16.50 9.56 0.67
C GLU A 68 15.32 8.80 1.27
N LEU A 69 15.53 8.24 2.46
CA LEU A 69 14.52 7.46 3.17
C LEU A 69 14.55 7.81 4.65
N ALA A 70 13.39 8.13 5.20
CA ALA A 70 13.17 8.29 6.64
C ALA A 70 11.86 7.61 7.05
N PHE A 71 11.67 7.44 8.36
CA PHE A 71 10.54 6.74 8.93
C PHE A 71 9.84 7.61 9.96
N VAL A 72 8.50 7.59 9.92
CA VAL A 72 7.66 8.27 10.91
C VAL A 72 6.56 7.37 11.44
N SER A 73 6.09 7.68 12.64
CA SER A 73 4.88 7.10 13.19
C SER A 73 4.05 8.17 13.89
N ALA A 74 2.74 8.06 13.84
CA ALA A 74 1.83 8.88 14.64
C ALA A 74 1.74 8.39 16.09
N ASP A 75 2.04 7.12 16.32
CA ASP A 75 2.00 6.47 17.63
C ASP A 75 3.39 6.02 18.06
N SER A 76 3.64 5.97 19.38
CA SER A 76 4.82 5.29 19.92
C SER A 76 4.82 3.84 19.49
N LEU A 77 5.88 3.41 18.81
CA LEU A 77 6.04 2.01 18.40
C LEU A 77 6.48 1.17 19.59
N LYS A 78 5.84 0.01 19.79
CA LYS A 78 6.25 -0.96 20.80
C LYS A 78 7.61 -1.56 20.48
N GLU A 79 7.91 -1.69 19.19
CA GLU A 79 9.16 -2.22 18.68
C GLU A 79 9.45 -1.60 17.29
N SER A 80 10.64 -1.05 17.12
CA SER A 80 11.06 -0.40 15.86
C SER A 80 11.93 -1.30 14.96
N PHE A 81 12.38 -2.45 15.47
CA PHE A 81 13.24 -3.40 14.74
C PHE A 81 14.50 -2.75 14.13
N GLY A 82 15.09 -1.81 14.87
CA GLY A 82 16.31 -1.11 14.47
C GLY A 82 16.09 0.02 13.47
N LEU A 83 14.85 0.38 13.15
CA LEU A 83 14.54 1.57 12.36
C LEU A 83 14.59 2.82 13.26
N ASP A 84 15.19 3.90 12.74
CA ASP A 84 15.15 5.23 13.36
C ASP A 84 13.84 5.93 12.98
N VAL A 85 12.92 6.04 13.93
CA VAL A 85 11.54 6.47 13.67
C VAL A 85 11.24 7.78 14.41
N THR A 86 10.89 8.81 13.67
CA THR A 86 10.44 10.09 14.23
C THR A 86 8.96 10.02 14.57
N LEU A 87 8.58 10.50 15.77
CA LEU A 87 7.17 10.62 16.16
C LEU A 87 6.60 11.95 15.66
N THR A 88 5.43 11.88 15.01
CA THR A 88 4.69 13.06 14.56
C THR A 88 3.20 12.75 14.47
N ALA A 89 2.37 13.66 14.96
CA ALA A 89 0.92 13.50 14.90
C ALA A 89 0.36 13.58 13.46
N ASP A 90 1.06 14.32 12.58
CA ASP A 90 0.69 14.47 11.17
C ASP A 90 1.89 14.17 10.26
N PRO A 91 2.01 12.92 9.77
CA PRO A 91 3.05 12.52 8.83
C PRO A 91 3.07 13.34 7.53
N GLY A 92 1.90 13.79 7.04
CA GLY A 92 1.80 14.56 5.80
C GLY A 92 2.33 15.99 5.98
N ALA A 93 1.93 16.68 7.06
CA ALA A 93 2.46 18.00 7.38
C ALA A 93 3.97 17.94 7.67
N PHE A 94 4.43 16.92 8.41
CA PHE A 94 5.84 16.70 8.67
C PHE A 94 6.63 16.47 7.36
N ALA A 95 6.12 15.63 6.44
CA ALA A 95 6.77 15.39 5.15
C ALA A 95 6.99 16.69 4.38
N ARG A 96 5.94 17.53 4.26
CA ARG A 96 6.02 18.82 3.57
C ARG A 96 7.01 19.78 4.24
N ALA A 97 6.96 19.89 5.57
CA ALA A 97 7.85 20.78 6.33
C ALA A 97 9.34 20.39 6.22
N GLN A 98 9.63 19.10 6.11
CA GLN A 98 10.98 18.56 5.98
C GLN A 98 11.43 18.39 4.51
N GLY A 99 10.59 18.79 3.54
CA GLY A 99 10.92 18.75 2.12
C GLY A 99 10.93 17.33 1.52
N PHE A 100 10.21 16.37 2.09
CA PHE A 100 9.95 15.10 1.44
C PHE A 100 8.97 15.30 0.30
N ASN A 101 9.22 14.68 -0.85
CA ASN A 101 8.31 14.74 -1.99
C ASN A 101 7.37 13.52 -2.06
N LYS A 102 7.68 12.45 -1.31
CA LYS A 102 6.86 11.24 -1.27
C LYS A 102 6.56 10.77 0.15
N LEU A 103 5.33 10.33 0.36
CA LEU A 103 4.87 9.68 1.58
C LEU A 103 4.45 8.24 1.26
N ALA A 104 5.22 7.28 1.74
CA ALA A 104 4.94 5.87 1.52
C ALA A 104 3.93 5.35 2.56
N LEU A 105 2.76 4.97 2.09
CA LEU A 105 1.69 4.38 2.88
C LEU A 105 1.79 2.85 2.86
N PRO A 106 1.50 2.18 3.97
CA PRO A 106 1.68 0.73 4.08
C PRO A 106 0.48 -0.08 3.58
N ASP A 107 -0.27 0.42 2.60
CA ASP A 107 -1.44 -0.29 2.08
C ASP A 107 -1.02 -1.49 1.22
N CYS A 108 -1.72 -2.61 1.36
CA CYS A 108 -1.50 -3.86 0.63
C CYS A 108 -2.60 -4.11 -0.42
N PHE A 109 -2.51 -5.22 -1.14
CA PHE A 109 -3.48 -5.63 -2.17
C PHE A 109 -4.91 -5.73 -1.62
N ASP A 110 -5.07 -6.38 -0.47
CA ASP A 110 -6.39 -6.58 0.16
C ASP A 110 -7.02 -5.26 0.61
N ASP A 111 -6.21 -4.30 1.09
CA ASP A 111 -6.71 -2.97 1.46
C ASP A 111 -7.30 -2.24 0.24
N CYS A 112 -6.67 -2.41 -0.94
CA CYS A 112 -7.18 -1.84 -2.19
C CYS A 112 -8.51 -2.49 -2.61
N ILE A 113 -8.60 -3.82 -2.56
CA ILE A 113 -9.82 -4.56 -2.93
C ILE A 113 -10.98 -4.19 -2.00
N GLU A 114 -10.72 -4.14 -0.69
CA GLU A 114 -11.70 -3.74 0.31
C GLU A 114 -12.17 -2.30 0.08
N TYR A 115 -11.26 -1.38 -0.25
CA TYR A 115 -11.60 0.00 -0.55
C TYR A 115 -12.47 0.14 -1.80
N ILE A 116 -12.13 -0.56 -2.90
CA ILE A 116 -12.91 -0.57 -4.15
C ILE A 116 -14.35 -1.00 -3.87
N LEU A 117 -14.54 -2.14 -3.21
CA LEU A 117 -15.89 -2.64 -2.94
C LEU A 117 -16.64 -1.80 -1.91
N THR A 118 -15.94 -1.24 -0.91
CA THR A 118 -16.58 -0.35 0.06
C THR A 118 -17.10 0.91 -0.62
N SER A 119 -16.31 1.55 -1.48
CA SER A 119 -16.78 2.73 -2.22
C SER A 119 -17.90 2.41 -3.22
N GLN A 120 -17.87 1.25 -3.86
CA GLN A 120 -18.97 0.84 -4.76
C GLN A 120 -20.27 0.57 -4.01
N LEU A 121 -20.21 -0.20 -2.91
CA LEU A 121 -21.40 -0.69 -2.23
C LEU A 121 -22.03 0.35 -1.29
N TYR A 122 -21.22 1.21 -0.69
CA TYR A 122 -21.71 2.17 0.32
C TYR A 122 -21.69 3.62 -0.16
N GLU A 123 -20.90 3.97 -1.18
CA GLU A 123 -20.80 5.35 -1.68
C GLU A 123 -21.30 5.51 -3.12
N GLY A 124 -21.57 4.40 -3.82
CA GLY A 124 -21.99 4.41 -5.24
C GLY A 124 -20.89 4.93 -6.18
N ARG A 125 -19.63 4.73 -5.82
CA ARG A 125 -18.46 5.23 -6.58
C ARG A 125 -17.47 4.11 -6.86
N LEU A 126 -16.95 4.07 -8.09
CA LEU A 126 -15.81 3.23 -8.43
C LEU A 126 -14.52 4.01 -8.13
N GLN A 127 -13.89 3.69 -7.00
CA GLN A 127 -12.63 4.31 -6.55
C GLN A 127 -11.66 3.25 -6.06
N ALA A 128 -10.36 3.44 -6.33
CA ALA A 128 -9.29 2.57 -5.86
C ALA A 128 -8.27 3.34 -5.02
N LEU A 129 -7.55 2.63 -4.15
CA LEU A 129 -6.30 3.13 -3.60
C LEU A 129 -5.26 3.08 -4.74
N THR A 130 -5.02 4.22 -5.37
CA THR A 130 -4.08 4.28 -6.50
C THR A 130 -2.64 4.04 -6.05
N PRO A 131 -1.78 3.43 -6.89
CA PRO A 131 -0.36 3.22 -6.57
C PRO A 131 0.38 4.50 -6.21
N ALA A 132 0.05 5.59 -6.92
CA ALA A 132 0.52 6.94 -6.64
C ALA A 132 -0.64 7.94 -6.72
N GLN A 133 -0.63 8.95 -5.86
CA GLN A 133 -1.64 10.00 -5.80
C GLN A 133 -1.04 11.31 -5.29
N ASP A 134 -1.14 12.37 -6.07
CA ASP A 134 -0.75 13.70 -5.57
C ASP A 134 -1.79 14.26 -4.61
N LYS A 135 -1.31 14.74 -3.48
CA LYS A 135 -2.12 15.39 -2.47
C LYS A 135 -1.37 16.59 -1.89
N GLU A 136 -1.81 17.79 -2.25
CA GLU A 136 -1.26 19.05 -1.70
C GLU A 136 0.26 19.17 -1.87
N GLY A 137 0.80 18.81 -3.05
CA GLY A 137 2.23 18.88 -3.36
C GLY A 137 3.08 17.74 -2.76
N LEU A 138 2.44 16.71 -2.22
CA LEU A 138 3.08 15.50 -1.71
C LEU A 138 2.52 14.28 -2.45
N THR A 139 3.38 13.46 -3.04
CA THR A 139 2.93 12.23 -3.70
C THR A 139 2.81 11.09 -2.68
N LEU A 140 1.59 10.63 -2.44
CA LEU A 140 1.34 9.40 -1.68
C LEU A 140 1.68 8.20 -2.55
N ILE A 141 2.48 7.26 -2.05
CA ILE A 141 2.86 6.04 -2.78
C ILE A 141 2.53 4.78 -1.99
N ARG A 142 2.17 3.69 -2.69
CA ARG A 142 1.76 2.40 -2.13
C ARG A 142 2.52 1.24 -2.78
N ALA A 143 3.78 1.07 -2.41
CA ALA A 143 4.63 0.02 -2.98
C ALA A 143 4.21 -1.40 -2.56
N GLY A 144 3.40 -1.53 -1.50
CA GLY A 144 2.83 -2.80 -1.04
C GLY A 144 1.60 -3.28 -1.81
N LEU A 145 1.08 -2.49 -2.77
CA LEU A 145 -0.23 -2.71 -3.41
C LEU A 145 -0.40 -4.07 -4.12
N LEU A 146 0.69 -4.74 -4.48
CA LEU A 146 0.65 -6.08 -5.08
C LEU A 146 0.93 -7.21 -4.07
N VAL A 147 1.21 -6.90 -2.81
CA VAL A 147 1.50 -7.87 -1.75
C VAL A 147 0.21 -8.24 -1.03
N ARG A 148 -0.06 -9.55 -0.89
CA ARG A 148 -1.28 -10.04 -0.24
C ARG A 148 -1.16 -10.06 1.28
N ARG A 149 -2.26 -9.79 1.98
CA ARG A 149 -2.33 -9.82 3.45
C ARG A 149 -2.02 -11.21 4.01
N GLU A 150 -2.38 -12.28 3.31
CA GLU A 150 -2.03 -13.66 3.69
C GLU A 150 -0.52 -13.91 3.73
N ASP A 151 0.23 -13.34 2.75
CA ASP A 151 1.68 -13.42 2.69
C ASP A 151 2.33 -12.60 3.83
N ILE A 152 1.76 -11.43 4.16
CA ILE A 152 2.17 -10.62 5.32
C ILE A 152 1.93 -11.39 6.62
N ALA A 153 0.78 -12.05 6.77
CA ALA A 153 0.47 -12.87 7.93
C ALA A 153 1.42 -14.07 8.06
N ALA A 154 1.75 -14.73 6.95
CA ALA A 154 2.73 -15.81 6.94
C ALA A 154 4.13 -15.32 7.32
N PHE A 155 4.54 -14.15 6.81
CA PHE A 155 5.80 -13.50 7.18
C PHE A 155 5.85 -13.15 8.67
N ALA A 156 4.78 -12.57 9.23
CA ALA A 156 4.69 -12.22 10.64
C ALA A 156 4.84 -13.46 11.54
N ARG A 157 4.11 -14.53 11.24
CA ARG A 157 4.23 -15.82 11.98
C ARG A 157 5.64 -16.40 11.91
N TYR A 158 6.25 -16.40 10.72
CA TYR A 158 7.60 -16.95 10.55
C TYR A 158 8.67 -16.21 11.35
N ASN A 159 8.54 -14.88 11.44
CA ASN A 159 9.48 -14.03 12.17
C ASN A 159 9.07 -13.83 13.65
N SER A 160 8.04 -14.57 14.13
CA SER A 160 7.55 -14.50 15.52
C SER A 160 7.17 -13.07 15.96
N LEU A 161 6.60 -12.27 15.05
CA LEU A 161 6.19 -10.91 15.35
C LEU A 161 4.93 -10.93 16.23
N SER A 162 5.02 -10.34 17.41
CA SER A 162 3.93 -10.26 18.41
C SER A 162 3.04 -9.02 18.24
N MET A 163 2.80 -8.60 16.99
CA MET A 163 1.97 -7.44 16.65
C MET A 163 0.85 -7.84 15.69
N PRO A 164 -0.25 -7.04 15.60
CA PRO A 164 -1.30 -7.31 14.62
C PRO A 164 -0.75 -7.25 13.18
N ILE A 165 -1.42 -7.92 12.25
CA ILE A 165 -1.05 -7.87 10.84
C ILE A 165 -1.22 -6.46 10.31
N THR A 166 -2.36 -5.81 10.61
CA THR A 166 -2.63 -4.40 10.35
C THR A 166 -3.21 -3.74 11.60
N ALA A 167 -2.74 -2.54 11.94
CA ALA A 167 -3.30 -1.71 13.01
C ALA A 167 -4.51 -0.90 12.52
N ALA A 168 -4.76 -0.83 11.23
CA ALA A 168 -5.95 -0.18 10.70
C ALA A 168 -7.21 -0.90 11.21
N ARG A 169 -8.03 -0.17 11.98
CA ARG A 169 -9.33 -0.67 12.43
C ARG A 169 -10.25 -0.74 11.22
N ALA A 170 -10.67 -1.95 10.87
CA ALA A 170 -11.77 -2.12 9.94
C ALA A 170 -13.07 -1.67 10.63
N ASP A 171 -13.79 -0.76 9.99
CA ASP A 171 -15.17 -0.44 10.39
C ASP A 171 -16.14 -1.57 10.00
N GLU A 172 -17.39 -1.45 10.40
CA GLU A 172 -18.43 -2.46 10.10
C GLU A 172 -18.62 -2.66 8.59
N ARG A 173 -18.48 -1.59 7.79
CA ARG A 173 -18.61 -1.66 6.33
C ARG A 173 -17.50 -2.49 5.72
N THR A 174 -16.26 -2.21 6.10
CA THR A 174 -15.07 -2.98 5.66
C THR A 174 -15.16 -4.44 6.10
N LEU A 175 -15.64 -4.72 7.32
CA LEU A 175 -15.85 -6.09 7.79
C LEU A 175 -16.92 -6.82 6.98
N GLY A 176 -18.03 -6.15 6.65
CA GLY A 176 -19.06 -6.68 5.76
C GLY A 176 -18.51 -7.01 4.36
N VAL A 177 -17.73 -6.10 3.78
CA VAL A 177 -17.06 -6.30 2.48
C VAL A 177 -16.10 -7.50 2.53
N ARG A 178 -15.30 -7.65 3.58
CA ARG A 178 -14.44 -8.84 3.78
C ARG A 178 -15.24 -10.14 3.77
N GLY A 179 -16.40 -10.15 4.43
CA GLY A 179 -17.31 -11.30 4.42
C GLY A 179 -17.79 -11.65 3.03
N ILE A 180 -18.20 -10.66 2.24
CA ILE A 180 -18.64 -10.83 0.84
C ILE A 180 -17.49 -11.36 -0.01
N ILE A 181 -16.30 -10.79 0.07
CA ILE A 181 -15.11 -11.25 -0.66
C ILE A 181 -14.83 -12.71 -0.31
N ALA A 182 -14.78 -13.06 0.96
CA ALA A 182 -14.48 -14.41 1.42
C ALA A 182 -15.50 -15.44 0.92
N GLU A 183 -16.79 -15.08 0.87
CA GLU A 183 -17.84 -15.96 0.36
C GLU A 183 -17.72 -16.18 -1.15
N LEU A 184 -17.58 -15.11 -1.93
CA LEU A 184 -17.48 -15.19 -3.38
C LEU A 184 -16.17 -15.84 -3.85
N ALA A 185 -15.07 -15.68 -3.11
CA ALA A 185 -13.78 -16.29 -3.41
C ALA A 185 -13.82 -17.83 -3.36
N LYS A 186 -14.78 -18.43 -2.65
CA LYS A 186 -14.96 -19.90 -2.63
C LYS A 186 -15.32 -20.46 -4.00
N THR A 187 -16.00 -19.69 -4.82
CA THR A 187 -16.47 -20.12 -6.17
C THR A 187 -15.66 -19.47 -7.29
N ASN A 188 -14.99 -18.35 -7.05
CA ASN A 188 -14.22 -17.62 -8.05
C ASN A 188 -12.81 -17.29 -7.56
N LYS A 189 -11.84 -18.09 -7.97
CA LYS A 189 -10.41 -17.91 -7.59
C LYS A 189 -9.78 -16.60 -8.12
N ASN A 190 -10.38 -15.97 -9.13
CA ASN A 190 -9.89 -14.73 -9.72
C ASN A 190 -10.66 -13.50 -9.23
N LEU A 191 -11.55 -13.66 -8.26
CA LEU A 191 -12.44 -12.59 -7.80
C LEU A 191 -11.67 -11.29 -7.49
N GLU A 192 -10.70 -11.38 -6.62
CA GLU A 192 -9.96 -10.20 -6.15
C GLU A 192 -9.17 -9.51 -7.28
N ILE A 193 -8.55 -10.30 -8.18
CA ILE A 193 -7.87 -9.75 -9.37
C ILE A 193 -8.87 -9.08 -10.30
N ASN A 194 -10.06 -9.65 -10.47
CA ASN A 194 -11.12 -9.07 -11.32
C ASN A 194 -11.64 -7.77 -10.72
N ILE A 195 -11.75 -7.66 -9.38
CA ILE A 195 -12.12 -6.42 -8.71
C ILE A 195 -11.07 -5.32 -8.99
N LEU A 196 -9.77 -5.62 -8.87
CA LEU A 196 -8.71 -4.65 -9.18
C LEU A 196 -8.77 -4.22 -10.65
N ARG A 197 -8.85 -5.19 -11.58
CA ARG A 197 -8.92 -4.92 -13.02
C ARG A 197 -10.12 -4.08 -13.41
N SER A 198 -11.23 -4.16 -12.70
CA SER A 198 -12.39 -3.28 -12.97
C SER A 198 -12.07 -1.80 -12.81
N CYS A 199 -10.99 -1.45 -12.08
CA CYS A 199 -10.49 -0.08 -11.96
C CYS A 199 -9.33 0.22 -12.92
N GLU A 200 -8.63 -0.80 -13.45
CA GLU A 200 -7.51 -0.64 -14.39
C GLU A 200 -7.99 -0.62 -15.85
N GLU A 201 -9.04 -1.37 -16.16
CA GLU A 201 -9.55 -1.59 -17.53
C GLU A 201 -10.98 -1.03 -17.65
N VAL A 202 -11.16 0.28 -17.33
CA VAL A 202 -12.48 0.93 -17.46
C VAL A 202 -12.76 1.27 -18.90
N ASN A 203 -13.80 0.65 -19.49
CA ASN A 203 -14.29 1.02 -20.83
C ASN A 203 -15.27 2.19 -20.72
N LEU A 204 -14.80 3.39 -21.06
CA LEU A 204 -15.59 4.62 -20.96
C LEU A 204 -16.81 4.65 -21.91
N GLU A 205 -16.83 3.86 -22.99
CA GLU A 205 -17.97 3.76 -23.91
C GLU A 205 -19.18 3.06 -23.29
N THR A 206 -18.96 2.28 -22.21
CA THR A 206 -20.00 1.53 -21.52
C THR A 206 -20.34 2.12 -20.14
N VAL A 207 -19.76 3.25 -19.78
CA VAL A 207 -19.99 3.97 -18.53
C VAL A 207 -21.00 5.09 -18.75
N ILE A 208 -22.05 5.15 -17.94
CA ILE A 208 -23.12 6.18 -18.07
C ILE A 208 -22.56 7.60 -17.85
N SER A 209 -21.66 7.77 -16.88
CA SER A 209 -20.95 9.02 -16.64
C SER A 209 -19.68 8.78 -15.83
N TYR A 210 -18.69 9.67 -16.01
CA TYR A 210 -17.46 9.68 -15.21
C TYR A 210 -17.04 11.11 -14.91
N THR A 211 -16.12 11.26 -13.95
CA THR A 211 -15.57 12.58 -13.58
C THR A 211 -14.11 12.66 -13.98
N GLU A 212 -13.74 13.69 -14.73
CA GLU A 212 -12.36 13.98 -15.12
C GLU A 212 -12.04 15.44 -14.83
N GLY A 213 -10.93 15.70 -14.10
CA GLY A 213 -10.57 17.06 -13.71
C GLY A 213 -11.63 17.79 -12.87
N GLY A 214 -12.45 17.07 -12.11
CA GLY A 214 -13.56 17.64 -11.33
C GLY A 214 -14.84 17.92 -12.14
N VAL A 215 -14.83 17.68 -13.47
CA VAL A 215 -15.97 17.87 -14.35
C VAL A 215 -16.63 16.53 -14.64
N ARG A 216 -17.96 16.46 -14.43
CA ARG A 216 -18.74 15.28 -14.80
C ARG A 216 -18.96 15.26 -16.32
N LYS A 217 -18.61 14.17 -16.96
CA LYS A 217 -18.88 13.85 -18.37
C LYS A 217 -19.92 12.75 -18.43
N SER A 218 -20.90 12.88 -19.28
CA SER A 218 -21.99 11.91 -19.47
C SER A 218 -21.97 11.38 -20.88
N ILE A 219 -22.40 10.11 -21.08
CA ILE A 219 -22.64 9.56 -22.41
C ILE A 219 -23.69 10.38 -23.17
N LEU A 220 -24.60 11.05 -22.45
CA LEU A 220 -25.62 11.92 -23.07
C LEU A 220 -25.05 13.20 -23.68
N ASP A 221 -23.83 13.61 -23.27
CA ASP A 221 -23.16 14.79 -23.83
C ASP A 221 -22.56 14.51 -25.22
N THR A 222 -22.63 13.24 -25.69
CA THR A 222 -22.10 12.78 -26.99
C THR A 222 -23.19 12.60 -28.05
N PHE A 223 -24.46 12.83 -27.69
CA PHE A 223 -25.62 12.82 -28.55
C PHE A 223 -26.24 14.22 -28.64
#